data_888060c44aed25dad2cbe340dcea3c92
#
_entry.id   888060c44aed25dad2cbe340dcea3c92
#
_cell.length_a   1.000
_cell.length_b   1.000
_cell.length_c   1.000
_cell.angle_alpha   90.00
_cell.angle_beta   90.00
_cell.angle_gamma   90.00
#
_symmetry.space_group_name_H-M   'P 1'
#
loop_
_entity.id
_entity.type
_entity.pdbx_description
1 polymer ?
#
loop_
_entity_poly.entity_id
_entity_poly.type
_entity_poly.pdbx_seq_one_letter_code
_entity_poly.pdbx_strand_id
1 'polypeptide(L)'
;MSDLNYDIAIIGGGPAGLAAAHSACQSGAKRVLIIERDRELGGILQQCIHNGFGLHKFQEELTGPGYASRYIKLVKQDAEVEIMLDTMVLEVTDDKTIWAVNPQKGFMQITPKAVIFTMGCRERTRGAIRIPGFRPAGVFTAGAAQRMVNMEGYLPGKKIVILGSGDIGLIMARRMSLEGAKVQGVLEIMPYSNGLTRNIVQCLEDYDIPLHLSHTITKIHGTERVTGVTCAAVDEKMQPIPGTEFDIECDCLLLSVGLIPENELSQAAGVTLDNITGGPVVDQQRQTSLSGFFAAGNVVHVHDLVDFVSEEGEIAGKYAAQFAAGTLEAPVRTIAVAAGDGIRTVVPQKIALPDNPTEAVRLFMRVAKPDKKVTISVTSNDQTLVERRFPVAKPSEMIVVEVPAAKLLNAGEQLAVSLQSKQGGEA
;
A
#
# COMPACT_ATOMS: atom_id res chain seq x y z
N MET A 1 -16.91 -28.31 -17.09
CA MET A 1 -15.92 -27.32 -16.62
C MET A 1 -14.62 -28.06 -16.41
N SER A 2 -13.51 -27.63 -17.00
CA SER A 2 -12.19 -28.21 -16.69
C SER A 2 -11.82 -27.84 -15.25
N ASP A 3 -11.54 -28.81 -14.41
CA ASP A 3 -11.02 -28.59 -13.07
C ASP A 3 -9.66 -27.88 -13.16
N LEU A 4 -9.65 -26.58 -12.87
CA LEU A 4 -8.45 -25.75 -12.86
C LEU A 4 -7.76 -25.85 -11.48
N ASN A 5 -7.01 -26.96 -11.29
CA ASN A 5 -6.28 -27.23 -10.06
C ASN A 5 -4.88 -26.61 -10.11
N TYR A 6 -4.52 -25.81 -9.12
CA TYR A 6 -3.20 -25.20 -8.98
C TYR A 6 -2.62 -25.47 -7.59
N ASP A 7 -1.30 -25.40 -7.47
CA ASP A 7 -0.67 -25.37 -6.15
C ASP A 7 -0.97 -24.03 -5.47
N ILE A 8 -0.83 -22.95 -6.24
CA ILE A 8 -1.03 -21.57 -5.74
C ILE A 8 -1.81 -20.75 -6.76
N ALA A 9 -2.81 -20.01 -6.30
CA ALA A 9 -3.43 -18.94 -7.06
C ALA A 9 -3.11 -17.58 -6.43
N ILE A 10 -2.62 -16.65 -7.24
CA ILE A 10 -2.23 -15.29 -6.86
C ILE A 10 -3.23 -14.33 -7.49
N ILE A 11 -3.93 -13.56 -6.66
CA ILE A 11 -4.93 -12.60 -7.11
C ILE A 11 -4.29 -11.21 -7.16
N GLY A 12 -4.02 -10.73 -8.38
CA GLY A 12 -3.36 -9.47 -8.68
C GLY A 12 -1.94 -9.69 -9.25
N GLY A 13 -1.69 -9.19 -10.45
CA GLY A 13 -0.42 -9.25 -11.17
C GLY A 13 0.47 -8.01 -11.00
N GLY A 14 0.30 -7.27 -9.88
CA GLY A 14 1.15 -6.14 -9.48
C GLY A 14 2.51 -6.60 -8.91
N PRO A 15 3.33 -5.68 -8.37
CA PRO A 15 4.68 -6.00 -7.88
C PRO A 15 4.71 -7.11 -6.82
N ALA A 16 3.76 -7.13 -5.88
CA ALA A 16 3.67 -8.18 -4.86
C ALA A 16 3.35 -9.55 -5.50
N GLY A 17 2.37 -9.59 -6.42
CA GLY A 17 1.95 -10.83 -7.08
C GLY A 17 3.02 -11.42 -7.99
N LEU A 18 3.71 -10.57 -8.74
CA LEU A 18 4.84 -10.98 -9.58
C LEU A 18 6.00 -11.56 -8.75
N ALA A 19 6.35 -10.88 -7.66
CA ALA A 19 7.39 -11.34 -6.75
C ALA A 19 6.99 -12.66 -6.05
N ALA A 20 5.71 -12.78 -5.66
CA ALA A 20 5.17 -14.00 -5.06
C ALA A 20 5.21 -15.19 -6.03
N ALA A 21 4.83 -14.99 -7.29
CA ALA A 21 4.85 -16.04 -8.30
C ALA A 21 6.26 -16.58 -8.52
N HIS A 22 7.22 -15.67 -8.77
CA HIS A 22 8.62 -16.05 -8.95
C HIS A 22 9.17 -16.80 -7.73
N SER A 23 8.98 -16.25 -6.53
CA SER A 23 9.45 -16.88 -5.28
C SER A 23 8.80 -18.25 -5.02
N ALA A 24 7.52 -18.42 -5.36
CA ALA A 24 6.82 -19.70 -5.23
C ALA A 24 7.45 -20.78 -6.13
N CYS A 25 7.77 -20.46 -7.39
CA CYS A 25 8.46 -21.37 -8.31
C CYS A 25 9.87 -21.72 -7.80
N GLN A 26 10.64 -20.73 -7.34
CA GLN A 26 11.95 -20.96 -6.75
C GLN A 26 11.88 -21.83 -5.47
N SER A 27 10.73 -21.82 -4.79
CA SER A 27 10.45 -22.64 -3.60
C SER A 27 9.80 -24.00 -3.91
N GLY A 28 9.71 -24.37 -5.19
CA GLY A 28 9.32 -25.70 -5.65
C GLY A 28 7.86 -25.89 -6.04
N ALA A 29 7.03 -24.83 -6.05
CA ALA A 29 5.67 -24.89 -6.59
C ALA A 29 5.70 -25.26 -8.09
N LYS A 30 4.77 -26.14 -8.54
CA LYS A 30 4.75 -26.67 -9.91
C LYS A 30 3.65 -26.08 -10.78
N ARG A 31 2.59 -25.57 -10.17
CA ARG A 31 1.46 -24.98 -10.90
C ARG A 31 1.02 -23.72 -10.17
N VAL A 32 1.54 -22.58 -10.62
CA VAL A 32 1.23 -21.25 -10.08
C VAL A 32 0.37 -20.48 -11.07
N LEU A 33 -0.73 -19.91 -10.62
CA LEU A 33 -1.61 -19.08 -11.43
C LEU A 33 -1.56 -17.64 -10.95
N ILE A 34 -1.33 -16.70 -11.86
CA ILE A 34 -1.59 -15.27 -11.64
C ILE A 34 -2.91 -14.91 -12.30
N ILE A 35 -3.84 -14.33 -11.53
CA ILE A 35 -5.12 -13.81 -12.02
C ILE A 35 -5.05 -12.28 -11.97
N GLU A 36 -5.06 -11.63 -13.13
CA GLU A 36 -4.97 -10.19 -13.27
C GLU A 36 -6.20 -9.62 -14.01
N ARG A 37 -6.84 -8.63 -13.42
CA ARG A 37 -8.04 -7.99 -14.00
C ARG A 37 -7.74 -7.06 -15.17
N ASP A 38 -6.52 -6.49 -15.23
CA ASP A 38 -6.10 -5.63 -16.33
C ASP A 38 -5.58 -6.46 -17.52
N ARG A 39 -5.43 -5.80 -18.66
CA ARG A 39 -4.88 -6.38 -19.91
C ARG A 39 -3.38 -6.65 -19.87
N GLU A 40 -2.68 -6.21 -18.82
CA GLU A 40 -1.23 -6.37 -18.67
C GLU A 40 -0.83 -6.54 -17.20
N LEU A 41 0.33 -7.15 -16.99
CA LEU A 41 0.97 -7.29 -15.68
C LEU A 41 1.65 -5.99 -15.25
N GLY A 42 1.95 -5.87 -13.96
CA GLY A 42 2.68 -4.75 -13.36
C GLY A 42 1.82 -3.87 -12.48
N GLY A 43 0.48 -3.98 -12.62
CA GLY A 43 -0.47 -3.22 -11.82
C GLY A 43 -0.22 -1.71 -11.88
N ILE A 44 -0.29 -1.02 -10.75
CA ILE A 44 -0.14 0.43 -10.65
C ILE A 44 1.23 0.95 -11.16
N LEU A 45 2.27 0.11 -11.21
CA LEU A 45 3.58 0.52 -11.69
C LEU A 45 3.58 0.97 -13.15
N GLN A 46 2.69 0.46 -13.99
CA GLN A 46 2.61 0.82 -15.40
C GLN A 46 2.31 2.30 -15.64
N GLN A 47 1.57 2.92 -14.73
CA GLN A 47 1.28 4.36 -14.82
C GLN A 47 2.31 5.24 -14.09
N CYS A 48 3.22 4.66 -13.27
CA CYS A 48 4.21 5.38 -12.47
C CYS A 48 5.49 5.62 -13.29
N ILE A 49 5.46 6.53 -14.27
CA ILE A 49 6.56 6.78 -15.19
C ILE A 49 7.72 7.61 -14.60
N HIS A 50 7.57 8.12 -13.37
CA HIS A 50 8.63 8.82 -12.64
C HIS A 50 9.68 7.84 -12.10
N ASN A 51 10.87 8.33 -11.79
CA ASN A 51 11.97 7.59 -11.20
C ASN A 51 11.79 7.39 -9.69
N GLY A 52 12.64 6.55 -9.09
CA GLY A 52 12.74 6.32 -7.65
C GLY A 52 12.35 4.90 -7.21
N PHE A 53 12.17 3.98 -8.15
CA PHE A 53 11.89 2.56 -7.90
C PHE A 53 13.16 1.72 -7.99
N GLY A 54 13.29 0.66 -7.17
CA GLY A 54 14.33 -0.36 -7.29
C GLY A 54 15.66 -0.04 -6.63
N LEU A 55 15.77 1.07 -5.92
CA LEU A 55 17.02 1.50 -5.28
C LEU A 55 17.55 0.48 -4.25
N HIS A 56 16.66 -0.19 -3.52
CA HIS A 56 17.05 -1.21 -2.53
C HIS A 56 17.14 -2.60 -3.15
N LYS A 57 16.18 -2.98 -3.99
CA LYS A 57 16.09 -4.33 -4.56
C LYS A 57 17.09 -4.56 -5.69
N PHE A 58 17.20 -3.61 -6.61
CA PHE A 58 18.05 -3.74 -7.80
C PHE A 58 19.30 -2.87 -7.76
N GLN A 59 19.43 -1.99 -6.74
CA GLN A 59 20.52 -1.01 -6.64
C GLN A 59 20.63 -0.12 -7.90
N GLU A 60 19.48 0.11 -8.54
CA GLU A 60 19.33 0.87 -9.76
C GLU A 60 18.09 1.77 -9.66
N GLU A 61 18.17 3.00 -10.11
CA GLU A 61 17.03 3.90 -10.15
C GLU A 61 16.19 3.63 -11.41
N LEU A 62 15.01 3.08 -11.22
CA LEU A 62 14.10 2.68 -12.29
C LEU A 62 12.83 3.55 -12.28
N THR A 63 12.13 3.57 -13.41
CA THR A 63 10.71 3.96 -13.47
C THR A 63 9.82 2.81 -13.01
N GLY A 64 8.54 3.07 -12.72
CA GLY A 64 7.58 2.03 -12.37
C GLY A 64 7.48 0.92 -13.43
N PRO A 65 7.26 1.23 -14.73
CA PRO A 65 7.28 0.22 -15.79
C PRO A 65 8.63 -0.50 -15.91
N GLY A 66 9.75 0.19 -15.69
CA GLY A 66 11.08 -0.42 -15.67
C GLY A 66 11.22 -1.46 -14.56
N TYR A 67 10.74 -1.14 -13.35
CA TYR A 67 10.70 -2.07 -12.23
C TYR A 67 9.80 -3.27 -12.51
N ALA A 68 8.57 -3.03 -12.97
CA ALA A 68 7.63 -4.09 -13.31
C ALA A 68 8.20 -5.03 -14.37
N SER A 69 8.85 -4.49 -15.41
CA SER A 69 9.48 -5.27 -16.48
C SER A 69 10.51 -6.28 -15.98
N ARG A 70 11.26 -5.96 -14.89
CA ARG A 70 12.23 -6.88 -14.30
C ARG A 70 11.53 -8.14 -13.79
N TYR A 71 10.48 -7.99 -12.97
CA TYR A 71 9.73 -9.12 -12.45
C TYR A 71 8.89 -9.84 -13.51
N ILE A 72 8.27 -9.12 -14.44
CA ILE A 72 7.53 -9.71 -15.56
C ILE A 72 8.43 -10.63 -16.38
N LYS A 73 9.68 -10.21 -16.60
CA LYS A 73 10.65 -11.04 -17.32
C LYS A 73 11.00 -12.33 -16.56
N LEU A 74 11.19 -12.24 -15.23
CA LEU A 74 11.44 -13.41 -14.38
C LEU A 74 10.26 -14.39 -14.44
N VAL A 75 9.04 -13.88 -14.18
CA VAL A 75 7.82 -14.70 -14.18
C VAL A 75 7.56 -15.37 -15.53
N LYS A 76 7.84 -14.69 -16.65
CA LYS A 76 7.70 -15.30 -17.99
C LYS A 76 8.74 -16.38 -18.30
N GLN A 77 9.82 -16.45 -17.56
CA GLN A 77 10.84 -17.50 -17.67
C GLN A 77 10.50 -18.71 -16.79
N ASP A 78 9.64 -18.55 -15.77
CA ASP A 78 9.18 -19.61 -14.90
C ASP A 78 8.09 -20.42 -15.62
N ALA A 79 8.43 -21.62 -16.13
CA ALA A 79 7.54 -22.48 -16.91
C ALA A 79 6.31 -22.96 -16.11
N GLU A 80 6.39 -22.92 -14.79
CA GLU A 80 5.34 -23.31 -13.85
C GLU A 80 4.24 -22.25 -13.69
N VAL A 81 4.44 -21.02 -14.21
CA VAL A 81 3.48 -19.91 -14.04
C VAL A 81 2.54 -19.80 -15.24
N GLU A 82 1.27 -19.96 -14.98
CA GLU A 82 0.18 -19.56 -15.89
C GLU A 82 -0.29 -18.15 -15.55
N ILE A 83 -0.55 -17.32 -16.57
CA ILE A 83 -1.02 -15.95 -16.42
C ILE A 83 -2.39 -15.83 -17.07
N MET A 84 -3.39 -15.38 -16.32
CA MET A 84 -4.72 -15.05 -16.81
C MET A 84 -4.94 -13.54 -16.69
N LEU A 85 -4.79 -12.82 -17.79
CA LEU A 85 -5.11 -11.41 -17.95
C LEU A 85 -6.61 -11.23 -18.24
N ASP A 86 -7.10 -10.00 -18.19
CA ASP A 86 -8.53 -9.65 -18.41
C ASP A 86 -9.46 -10.54 -17.56
N THR A 87 -9.01 -10.97 -16.37
CA THR A 87 -9.73 -11.93 -15.54
C THR A 87 -10.10 -11.34 -14.20
N MET A 88 -11.38 -11.14 -13.99
CA MET A 88 -11.92 -10.59 -12.75
C MET A 88 -12.30 -11.72 -11.79
N VAL A 89 -11.70 -11.74 -10.62
CA VAL A 89 -12.14 -12.57 -9.49
C VAL A 89 -13.39 -11.94 -8.90
N LEU A 90 -14.45 -12.72 -8.77
CA LEU A 90 -15.76 -12.30 -8.26
C LEU A 90 -15.94 -12.68 -6.80
N GLU A 91 -15.44 -13.87 -6.43
CA GLU A 91 -15.59 -14.44 -5.10
C GLU A 91 -14.42 -15.36 -4.77
N VAL A 92 -14.07 -15.41 -3.50
CA VAL A 92 -13.15 -16.40 -2.90
C VAL A 92 -13.84 -16.94 -1.67
N THR A 93 -13.97 -18.25 -1.58
CA THR A 93 -14.60 -18.92 -0.43
C THR A 93 -13.55 -19.38 0.59
N ASP A 94 -13.95 -19.72 1.79
CA ASP A 94 -13.08 -20.16 2.90
C ASP A 94 -12.37 -21.51 2.63
N ASP A 95 -12.92 -22.32 1.70
CA ASP A 95 -12.32 -23.56 1.22
C ASP A 95 -11.34 -23.35 0.05
N LYS A 96 -10.99 -22.09 -0.27
CA LYS A 96 -10.09 -21.65 -1.36
C LYS A 96 -10.67 -21.78 -2.77
N THR A 97 -11.97 -22.02 -2.93
CA THR A 97 -12.59 -21.94 -4.26
C THR A 97 -12.64 -20.50 -4.74
N ILE A 98 -12.13 -20.26 -5.95
CA ILE A 98 -12.12 -18.93 -6.59
C ILE A 98 -13.07 -18.96 -7.78
N TRP A 99 -14.01 -18.01 -7.78
CA TRP A 99 -14.90 -17.77 -8.92
C TRP A 99 -14.40 -16.56 -9.69
N ALA A 100 -14.17 -16.75 -10.99
CA ALA A 100 -13.63 -15.71 -11.86
C ALA A 100 -14.34 -15.67 -13.21
N VAL A 101 -14.28 -14.52 -13.86
CA VAL A 101 -14.82 -14.29 -15.21
C VAL A 101 -13.74 -13.72 -16.12
N ASN A 102 -13.70 -14.26 -17.34
CA ASN A 102 -12.77 -13.85 -18.39
C ASN A 102 -13.55 -13.71 -19.71
N PRO A 103 -13.30 -12.71 -20.56
CA PRO A 103 -14.04 -12.51 -21.80
C PRO A 103 -13.99 -13.67 -22.77
N GLN A 104 -12.87 -14.41 -22.83
CA GLN A 104 -12.66 -15.53 -23.74
C GLN A 104 -13.05 -16.89 -23.12
N LYS A 105 -12.72 -17.07 -21.81
CA LYS A 105 -12.93 -18.34 -21.11
C LYS A 105 -14.30 -18.43 -20.41
N GLY A 106 -15.01 -17.30 -20.28
CA GLY A 106 -16.30 -17.22 -19.58
C GLY A 106 -16.15 -17.31 -18.07
N PHE A 107 -17.16 -17.87 -17.41
CA PHE A 107 -17.19 -18.07 -15.96
C PHE A 107 -16.41 -19.35 -15.58
N MET A 108 -15.53 -19.24 -14.61
CA MET A 108 -14.59 -20.29 -14.21
C MET A 108 -14.60 -20.53 -12.72
N GLN A 109 -14.39 -21.77 -12.34
CA GLN A 109 -14.06 -22.17 -10.98
C GLN A 109 -12.61 -22.65 -10.93
N ILE A 110 -11.85 -22.12 -9.98
CA ILE A 110 -10.43 -22.42 -9.79
C ILE A 110 -10.24 -22.92 -8.36
N THR A 111 -9.53 -24.04 -8.17
CA THR A 111 -9.34 -24.65 -6.85
C THR A 111 -7.85 -24.83 -6.57
N PRO A 112 -7.18 -23.85 -5.95
CA PRO A 112 -5.77 -23.97 -5.55
C PRO A 112 -5.63 -24.59 -4.16
N LYS A 113 -4.44 -25.10 -3.85
CA LYS A 113 -4.08 -25.50 -2.48
C LYS A 113 -3.83 -24.30 -1.57
N ALA A 114 -3.28 -23.21 -2.11
CA ALA A 114 -3.06 -21.95 -1.41
C ALA A 114 -3.48 -20.74 -2.25
N VAL A 115 -3.94 -19.68 -1.59
CA VAL A 115 -4.32 -18.40 -2.20
C VAL A 115 -3.42 -17.29 -1.67
N ILE A 116 -2.93 -16.42 -2.57
CA ILE A 116 -2.19 -15.21 -2.19
C ILE A 116 -2.95 -13.99 -2.66
N PHE A 117 -3.38 -13.14 -1.71
CA PHE A 117 -4.01 -11.87 -1.97
C PHE A 117 -2.97 -10.78 -2.22
N THR A 118 -2.95 -10.21 -3.42
CA THR A 118 -2.03 -9.13 -3.83
C THR A 118 -2.75 -8.04 -4.63
N MET A 119 -4.04 -7.80 -4.31
CA MET A 119 -4.91 -6.85 -5.03
C MET A 119 -4.53 -5.38 -4.82
N GLY A 120 -3.62 -5.10 -3.90
CA GLY A 120 -3.15 -3.75 -3.64
C GLY A 120 -4.16 -2.88 -2.89
N CYS A 121 -4.25 -1.61 -3.28
CA CYS A 121 -5.13 -0.63 -2.65
C CYS A 121 -5.78 0.26 -3.71
N ARG A 122 -6.86 0.95 -3.33
CA ARG A 122 -7.52 1.99 -4.11
C ARG A 122 -7.46 3.33 -3.38
N GLU A 123 -7.60 4.40 -4.13
CA GLU A 123 -7.62 5.75 -3.58
C GLU A 123 -8.99 6.08 -2.94
N ARG A 124 -8.95 6.88 -1.88
CA ARG A 124 -10.16 7.47 -1.30
C ARG A 124 -10.79 8.43 -2.29
N THR A 125 -12.07 8.22 -2.57
CA THR A 125 -12.85 9.07 -3.46
C THR A 125 -13.45 10.25 -2.73
N ARG A 126 -13.98 11.22 -3.49
CA ARG A 126 -14.78 12.33 -2.95
C ARG A 126 -15.90 11.85 -2.03
N GLY A 127 -16.56 10.74 -2.37
CA GLY A 127 -17.63 10.17 -1.56
C GLY A 127 -17.17 9.73 -0.18
N ALA A 128 -15.95 9.19 -0.09
CA ALA A 128 -15.37 8.75 1.17
C ALA A 128 -15.06 9.92 2.14
N ILE A 129 -14.65 11.08 1.59
CA ILE A 129 -14.33 12.29 2.38
C ILE A 129 -15.48 13.31 2.42
N ARG A 130 -16.61 13.05 1.74
CA ARG A 130 -17.88 13.78 1.81
C ARG A 130 -17.78 15.27 1.53
N ILE A 131 -16.95 15.72 0.57
CA ILE A 131 -16.85 17.13 0.20
C ILE A 131 -18.23 17.62 -0.31
N PRO A 132 -18.79 18.72 0.27
CA PRO A 132 -20.06 19.28 -0.15
C PRO A 132 -20.04 19.84 -1.60
N GLY A 133 -21.20 20.02 -2.18
CA GLY A 133 -21.40 20.57 -3.52
C GLY A 133 -22.03 19.58 -4.49
N PHE A 134 -22.24 20.01 -5.74
CA PHE A 134 -22.74 19.13 -6.81
C PHE A 134 -21.73 18.08 -7.21
N ARG A 135 -22.09 17.18 -8.12
CA ARG A 135 -21.21 16.13 -8.65
C ARG A 135 -20.85 16.38 -10.13
N PRO A 136 -20.14 17.49 -10.41
CA PRO A 136 -19.72 17.82 -11.76
C PRO A 136 -18.63 16.88 -12.26
N ALA A 137 -18.42 16.82 -13.56
CA ALA A 137 -17.20 16.27 -14.15
C ALA A 137 -15.96 17.08 -13.71
N GLY A 138 -14.77 16.49 -13.75
CA GLY A 138 -13.50 17.16 -13.38
C GLY A 138 -13.05 16.90 -11.95
N VAL A 139 -13.71 16.01 -11.19
CA VAL A 139 -13.21 15.53 -9.89
C VAL A 139 -12.68 14.12 -10.06
N PHE A 140 -11.37 13.94 -9.88
CA PHE A 140 -10.68 12.66 -10.04
C PHE A 140 -9.83 12.37 -8.80
N THR A 141 -9.51 11.10 -8.58
CA THR A 141 -8.39 10.76 -7.72
C THR A 141 -7.07 11.01 -8.45
N ALA A 142 -6.00 11.26 -7.73
CA ALA A 142 -4.70 11.59 -8.33
C ALA A 142 -4.16 10.44 -9.20
N GLY A 143 -4.34 9.18 -8.75
CA GLY A 143 -3.93 8.01 -9.52
C GLY A 143 -4.79 7.75 -10.75
N ALA A 144 -6.11 8.05 -10.72
CA ALA A 144 -6.93 8.00 -11.91
C ALA A 144 -6.47 9.04 -12.96
N ALA A 145 -6.16 10.26 -12.52
CA ALA A 145 -5.60 11.28 -13.39
C ALA A 145 -4.20 10.89 -13.91
N GLN A 146 -3.40 10.21 -13.10
CA GLN A 146 -2.09 9.67 -13.51
C GLN A 146 -2.25 8.67 -14.65
N ARG A 147 -3.19 7.73 -14.56
CA ARG A 147 -3.49 6.79 -15.64
C ARG A 147 -3.95 7.52 -16.90
N MET A 148 -4.89 8.47 -16.79
CA MET A 148 -5.36 9.25 -17.91
C MET A 148 -4.22 9.93 -18.69
N VAL A 149 -3.29 10.57 -17.98
CA VAL A 149 -2.19 11.29 -18.63
C VAL A 149 -1.10 10.35 -19.12
N ASN A 150 -0.65 9.41 -18.29
CA ASN A 150 0.54 8.62 -18.57
C ASN A 150 0.30 7.41 -19.48
N MET A 151 -0.92 6.87 -19.49
CA MET A 151 -1.26 5.67 -20.28
C MET A 151 -2.26 5.95 -21.41
N GLU A 152 -3.23 6.85 -21.17
CA GLU A 152 -4.31 7.09 -22.13
C GLU A 152 -4.13 8.38 -22.94
N GLY A 153 -3.19 9.26 -22.56
CA GLY A 153 -2.87 10.52 -23.27
C GLY A 153 -3.93 11.61 -23.10
N TYR A 154 -4.74 11.59 -22.03
CA TYR A 154 -5.78 12.57 -21.76
C TYR A 154 -5.41 13.50 -20.60
N LEU A 155 -5.44 14.81 -20.84
CA LEU A 155 -5.30 15.82 -19.78
C LEU A 155 -6.65 16.04 -19.09
N PRO A 156 -6.77 15.80 -17.75
CA PRO A 156 -8.06 15.86 -17.04
C PRO A 156 -8.62 17.29 -16.89
N GLY A 157 -7.78 18.31 -16.96
CA GLY A 157 -8.14 19.72 -16.86
C GLY A 157 -6.97 20.63 -17.16
N LYS A 158 -7.25 21.94 -17.29
CA LYS A 158 -6.25 22.99 -17.58
C LYS A 158 -5.87 23.82 -16.35
N LYS A 159 -6.80 24.00 -15.41
CA LYS A 159 -6.60 24.70 -14.13
C LYS A 159 -6.89 23.70 -13.02
N ILE A 160 -5.86 23.27 -12.31
CA ILE A 160 -5.95 22.09 -11.43
C ILE A 160 -5.71 22.53 -9.98
N VAL A 161 -6.56 22.09 -9.07
CA VAL A 161 -6.34 22.10 -7.62
C VAL A 161 -6.13 20.67 -7.14
N ILE A 162 -5.21 20.48 -6.22
CA ILE A 162 -4.92 19.15 -5.64
C ILE A 162 -5.24 19.21 -4.15
N LEU A 163 -6.01 18.27 -3.64
CA LEU A 163 -6.25 18.07 -2.21
C LEU A 163 -5.45 16.85 -1.72
N GLY A 164 -4.56 17.12 -0.77
CA GLY A 164 -3.63 16.16 -0.19
C GLY A 164 -2.20 16.28 -0.75
N SER A 165 -1.23 16.39 0.13
CA SER A 165 0.20 16.54 -0.16
C SER A 165 1.01 15.26 0.03
N GLY A 166 0.38 14.09 -0.10
CA GLY A 166 1.08 12.82 -0.22
C GLY A 166 1.87 12.73 -1.54
N ASP A 167 2.81 11.78 -1.66
CA ASP A 167 3.72 11.70 -2.80
C ASP A 167 3.01 11.67 -4.16
N ILE A 168 1.89 10.95 -4.28
CA ILE A 168 1.12 10.90 -5.53
C ILE A 168 0.60 12.30 -5.89
N GLY A 169 0.08 13.06 -4.91
CA GLY A 169 -0.40 14.43 -5.12
C GLY A 169 0.70 15.35 -5.60
N LEU A 170 1.88 15.29 -4.96
CA LEU A 170 3.06 16.09 -5.33
C LEU A 170 3.58 15.73 -6.72
N ILE A 171 3.75 14.44 -7.00
CA ILE A 171 4.20 13.94 -8.31
C ILE A 171 3.23 14.38 -9.42
N MET A 172 1.91 14.33 -9.15
CA MET A 172 0.90 14.75 -10.09
C MET A 172 0.87 16.27 -10.28
N ALA A 173 1.17 17.08 -9.26
CA ALA A 173 1.33 18.52 -9.41
C ALA A 173 2.41 18.85 -10.45
N ARG A 174 3.59 18.25 -10.30
CA ARG A 174 4.68 18.36 -11.29
C ARG A 174 4.27 17.83 -12.66
N ARG A 175 3.67 16.63 -12.70
CA ARG A 175 3.31 15.98 -13.96
C ARG A 175 2.31 16.80 -14.77
N MET A 176 1.28 17.34 -14.14
CA MET A 176 0.29 18.20 -14.80
C MET A 176 0.90 19.48 -15.32
N SER A 177 1.82 20.09 -14.57
CA SER A 177 2.56 21.29 -15.03
C SER A 177 3.41 21.01 -16.26
N LEU A 178 4.08 19.85 -16.33
CA LEU A 178 4.85 19.42 -17.48
C LEU A 178 3.98 19.18 -18.72
N GLU A 179 2.72 18.80 -18.56
CA GLU A 179 1.74 18.65 -19.64
C GLU A 179 1.03 19.97 -20.01
N GLY A 180 1.46 21.10 -19.44
CA GLY A 180 0.95 22.43 -19.76
C GLY A 180 -0.31 22.84 -19.02
N ALA A 181 -0.76 22.08 -18.01
CA ALA A 181 -1.81 22.55 -17.12
C ALA A 181 -1.24 23.52 -16.08
N LYS A 182 -2.06 24.46 -15.61
CA LYS A 182 -1.74 25.34 -14.49
C LYS A 182 -2.23 24.70 -13.19
N VAL A 183 -1.30 24.26 -12.35
CA VAL A 183 -1.63 23.82 -10.99
C VAL A 183 -1.77 25.06 -10.11
N GLN A 184 -2.98 25.33 -9.61
CA GLN A 184 -3.32 26.53 -8.83
C GLN A 184 -2.83 26.44 -7.39
N GLY A 185 -2.70 25.22 -6.86
CA GLY A 185 -2.18 24.94 -5.53
C GLY A 185 -2.48 23.55 -5.05
N VAL A 186 -1.76 23.16 -3.99
CA VAL A 186 -1.96 21.93 -3.23
C VAL A 186 -2.43 22.31 -1.84
N LEU A 187 -3.53 21.70 -1.38
CA LEU A 187 -4.05 21.86 -0.03
C LEU A 187 -3.75 20.62 0.80
N GLU A 188 -3.36 20.83 2.04
CA GLU A 188 -3.08 19.75 3.00
C GLU A 188 -3.77 20.06 4.34
N ILE A 189 -4.58 19.12 4.82
CA ILE A 189 -5.32 19.29 6.07
C ILE A 189 -4.41 19.30 7.31
N MET A 190 -3.26 18.60 7.22
CA MET A 190 -2.27 18.57 8.29
C MET A 190 -1.42 19.84 8.31
N PRO A 191 -0.83 20.20 9.47
CA PRO A 191 0.12 21.32 9.56
C PRO A 191 1.49 21.01 8.96
N TYR A 192 1.64 19.88 8.28
CA TYR A 192 2.85 19.44 7.59
C TYR A 192 2.48 18.61 6.36
N SER A 193 3.36 18.59 5.35
CA SER A 193 3.19 17.72 4.18
C SER A 193 3.42 16.26 4.54
N ASN A 194 2.60 15.37 3.95
CA ASN A 194 2.73 13.92 4.08
C ASN A 194 3.62 13.29 2.99
N GLY A 195 4.15 14.07 2.06
CA GLY A 195 5.08 13.59 1.04
C GLY A 195 6.53 13.64 1.49
N LEU A 196 7.39 12.94 0.77
CA LEU A 196 8.84 12.98 0.97
C LEU A 196 9.38 14.39 0.71
N THR A 197 10.33 14.85 1.51
CA THR A 197 10.92 16.19 1.40
C THR A 197 11.44 16.50 0.00
N ARG A 198 12.07 15.52 -0.68
CA ARG A 198 12.54 15.67 -2.06
C ARG A 198 11.41 15.98 -3.03
N ASN A 199 10.22 15.39 -2.81
CA ASN A 199 9.07 15.59 -3.69
C ASN A 199 8.44 16.98 -3.46
N ILE A 200 8.51 17.54 -2.24
CA ILE A 200 8.09 18.92 -1.97
C ILE A 200 8.93 19.86 -2.82
N VAL A 201 10.25 19.74 -2.76
CA VAL A 201 11.17 20.59 -3.53
C VAL A 201 10.94 20.40 -5.04
N GLN A 202 11.10 19.18 -5.54
CA GLN A 202 11.11 18.89 -6.98
C GLN A 202 9.73 19.00 -7.66
N CYS A 203 8.65 18.95 -6.90
CA CYS A 203 7.31 18.94 -7.47
C CYS A 203 6.51 20.21 -7.21
N LEU A 204 6.85 20.98 -6.18
CA LEU A 204 6.16 22.23 -5.84
C LEU A 204 7.08 23.43 -5.96
N GLU A 205 8.22 23.45 -5.22
CA GLU A 205 9.12 24.63 -5.19
C GLU A 205 9.72 24.93 -6.56
N ASP A 206 10.23 23.91 -7.29
CA ASP A 206 10.78 24.05 -8.64
C ASP A 206 9.75 24.54 -9.68
N TYR A 207 8.45 24.49 -9.37
CA TYR A 207 7.34 24.87 -10.26
C TYR A 207 6.51 26.04 -9.73
N ASP A 208 6.94 26.70 -8.64
CA ASP A 208 6.23 27.81 -7.99
C ASP A 208 4.76 27.45 -7.64
N ILE A 209 4.48 26.19 -7.26
CA ILE A 209 3.15 25.72 -6.89
C ILE A 209 2.92 25.96 -5.39
N PRO A 210 1.92 26.77 -4.99
CA PRO A 210 1.66 27.05 -3.58
C PRO A 210 1.16 25.82 -2.83
N LEU A 211 1.69 25.62 -1.61
CA LEU A 211 1.26 24.61 -0.65
C LEU A 211 0.53 25.27 0.53
N HIS A 212 -0.76 24.99 0.68
CA HIS A 212 -1.59 25.48 1.76
C HIS A 212 -1.73 24.41 2.85
N LEU A 213 -0.90 24.47 3.89
CA LEU A 213 -0.98 23.59 5.06
C LEU A 213 -2.11 24.01 6.00
N SER A 214 -2.66 23.07 6.77
CA SER A 214 -3.83 23.29 7.64
C SER A 214 -5.04 23.85 6.89
N HIS A 215 -5.26 23.40 5.63
CA HIS A 215 -6.37 23.81 4.79
C HIS A 215 -7.09 22.62 4.18
N THR A 216 -8.40 22.77 3.96
CA THR A 216 -9.21 21.76 3.27
C THR A 216 -10.19 22.42 2.30
N ILE A 217 -10.83 21.61 1.47
CA ILE A 217 -11.91 22.04 0.57
C ILE A 217 -13.25 21.86 1.27
N THR A 218 -14.01 22.93 1.40
CA THR A 218 -15.33 22.94 2.04
C THR A 218 -16.47 22.85 1.05
N LYS A 219 -16.24 23.21 -0.25
CA LYS A 219 -17.28 23.15 -1.28
C LYS A 219 -16.67 23.04 -2.67
N ILE A 220 -17.35 22.27 -3.53
CA ILE A 220 -17.06 22.16 -4.97
C ILE A 220 -18.14 22.95 -5.73
N HIS A 221 -17.70 23.83 -6.65
CA HIS A 221 -18.55 24.62 -7.51
C HIS A 221 -18.69 24.01 -8.91
N GLY A 222 -19.82 24.34 -9.57
CA GLY A 222 -20.16 23.84 -10.90
C GLY A 222 -21.15 22.70 -10.86
N THR A 223 -21.97 22.58 -11.91
CA THR A 223 -22.99 21.53 -12.07
C THR A 223 -22.61 20.51 -13.11
N GLU A 224 -22.21 20.95 -14.30
CA GLU A 224 -21.75 20.06 -15.40
C GLU A 224 -20.26 19.71 -15.24
N ARG A 225 -19.44 20.72 -15.01
CA ARG A 225 -18.01 20.60 -14.74
C ARG A 225 -17.60 21.47 -13.56
N VAL A 226 -16.52 21.12 -12.88
CA VAL A 226 -15.92 21.95 -11.84
C VAL A 226 -15.56 23.31 -12.40
N THR A 227 -15.98 24.38 -11.71
CA THR A 227 -15.63 25.78 -12.03
C THR A 227 -14.75 26.42 -10.94
N GLY A 228 -14.66 25.77 -9.78
CA GLY A 228 -13.84 26.21 -8.67
C GLY A 228 -14.11 25.40 -7.42
N VAL A 229 -13.36 25.72 -6.38
CA VAL A 229 -13.49 25.15 -5.03
C VAL A 229 -13.41 26.25 -3.99
N THR A 230 -14.20 26.15 -2.91
CA THR A 230 -14.01 26.94 -1.70
C THR A 230 -13.10 26.18 -0.75
N CYS A 231 -12.06 26.85 -0.28
CA CYS A 231 -11.07 26.34 0.68
C CYS A 231 -11.22 27.07 2.00
N ALA A 232 -10.86 26.44 3.11
CA ALA A 232 -10.80 27.07 4.41
C ALA A 232 -9.64 26.53 5.24
N ALA A 233 -9.12 27.33 6.16
CA ALA A 233 -8.22 26.86 7.20
C ALA A 233 -8.94 25.89 8.14
N VAL A 234 -8.20 24.98 8.77
CA VAL A 234 -8.75 24.03 9.76
C VAL A 234 -8.10 24.22 11.13
N ASP A 235 -8.87 23.92 12.16
CA ASP A 235 -8.40 23.90 13.55
C ASP A 235 -7.64 22.60 13.90
N GLU A 236 -7.21 22.47 15.15
CA GLU A 236 -6.50 21.26 15.65
C GLU A 236 -7.35 19.98 15.58
N LYS A 237 -8.68 20.11 15.48
CA LYS A 237 -9.63 18.98 15.29
C LYS A 237 -9.94 18.74 13.82
N MET A 238 -9.21 19.41 12.91
CA MET A 238 -9.40 19.35 11.45
C MET A 238 -10.80 19.81 11.00
N GLN A 239 -11.43 20.72 11.77
CA GLN A 239 -12.70 21.34 11.39
C GLN A 239 -12.45 22.68 10.71
N PRO A 240 -13.18 23.02 9.62
CA PRO A 240 -13.05 24.30 8.95
C PRO A 240 -13.34 25.47 9.91
N ILE A 241 -12.47 26.48 9.89
CA ILE A 241 -12.61 27.71 10.69
C ILE A 241 -13.46 28.71 9.91
N PRO A 242 -14.66 29.08 10.40
CA PRO A 242 -15.51 30.07 9.74
C PRO A 242 -14.81 31.42 9.57
N GLY A 243 -14.99 32.08 8.41
CA GLY A 243 -14.39 33.35 8.08
C GLY A 243 -12.98 33.28 7.49
N THR A 244 -12.46 32.08 7.27
CA THR A 244 -11.17 31.84 6.59
C THR A 244 -11.33 31.37 5.16
N GLU A 245 -12.57 31.37 4.68
CA GLU A 245 -12.88 30.82 3.34
C GLU A 245 -12.31 31.68 2.22
N PHE A 246 -11.78 31.03 1.19
CA PHE A 246 -11.40 31.66 -0.07
C PHE A 246 -11.65 30.71 -1.24
N ASP A 247 -11.90 31.29 -2.40
CA ASP A 247 -12.19 30.50 -3.60
C ASP A 247 -10.96 30.37 -4.50
N ILE A 248 -10.79 29.20 -5.10
CA ILE A 248 -9.81 28.95 -6.16
C ILE A 248 -10.56 28.51 -7.42
N GLU A 249 -10.40 29.29 -8.50
CA GLU A 249 -10.92 28.92 -9.82
C GLU A 249 -10.16 27.72 -10.39
N CYS A 250 -10.88 26.65 -10.75
CA CYS A 250 -10.29 25.46 -11.38
C CYS A 250 -11.35 24.73 -12.22
N ASP A 251 -10.90 23.95 -13.21
CA ASP A 251 -11.72 23.06 -14.01
C ASP A 251 -11.48 21.58 -13.69
N CYS A 252 -10.53 21.32 -12.78
CA CYS A 252 -10.21 19.99 -12.31
C CYS A 252 -9.76 20.01 -10.84
N LEU A 253 -10.29 19.07 -10.05
CA LEU A 253 -9.89 18.78 -8.68
C LEU A 253 -9.30 17.36 -8.61
N LEU A 254 -8.05 17.24 -8.18
CA LEU A 254 -7.41 15.96 -7.92
C LEU A 254 -7.40 15.67 -6.42
N LEU A 255 -7.77 14.44 -6.06
CA LEU A 255 -7.82 13.96 -4.69
C LEU A 255 -6.66 13.00 -4.42
N SER A 256 -5.76 13.37 -3.50
CA SER A 256 -4.65 12.55 -3.00
C SER A 256 -4.78 12.40 -1.48
N VAL A 257 -5.93 11.89 -1.02
CA VAL A 257 -6.37 11.92 0.36
C VAL A 257 -6.28 10.57 1.07
N GLY A 258 -5.34 9.75 0.64
CA GLY A 258 -5.01 8.46 1.22
C GLY A 258 -5.58 7.29 0.42
N LEU A 259 -5.10 6.11 0.79
CA LEU A 259 -5.36 4.83 0.15
C LEU A 259 -6.19 3.92 1.07
N ILE A 260 -6.90 2.99 0.47
CA ILE A 260 -7.70 1.96 1.15
C ILE A 260 -7.27 0.60 0.59
N PRO A 261 -6.70 -0.31 1.40
CA PRO A 261 -6.44 -1.68 0.98
C PRO A 261 -7.68 -2.36 0.40
N GLU A 262 -7.55 -3.05 -0.74
CA GLU A 262 -8.67 -3.72 -1.42
C GLU A 262 -8.90 -5.11 -0.81
N ASN A 263 -9.77 -5.20 0.18
CA ASN A 263 -9.98 -6.41 0.98
C ASN A 263 -11.41 -6.99 0.93
N GLU A 264 -12.22 -6.60 -0.05
CA GLU A 264 -13.57 -7.13 -0.21
C GLU A 264 -13.54 -8.66 -0.39
N LEU A 265 -12.63 -9.17 -1.24
CA LEU A 265 -12.47 -10.62 -1.44
C LEU A 265 -11.94 -11.33 -0.20
N SER A 266 -10.93 -10.74 0.47
CA SER A 266 -10.37 -11.30 1.70
C SER A 266 -11.41 -11.38 2.81
N GLN A 267 -12.21 -10.33 2.97
CA GLN A 267 -13.27 -10.27 3.96
C GLN A 267 -14.41 -11.25 3.65
N ALA A 268 -14.81 -11.37 2.38
CA ALA A 268 -15.83 -12.33 1.94
C ALA A 268 -15.40 -13.78 2.21
N ALA A 269 -14.09 -14.08 2.04
CA ALA A 269 -13.51 -15.37 2.38
C ALA A 269 -13.42 -15.63 3.92
N GLY A 270 -13.74 -14.66 4.77
CA GLY A 270 -13.68 -14.79 6.23
C GLY A 270 -12.32 -14.46 6.85
N VAL A 271 -11.41 -13.80 6.10
CA VAL A 271 -10.12 -13.35 6.65
C VAL A 271 -10.34 -12.21 7.64
N THR A 272 -9.71 -12.28 8.80
CA THR A 272 -9.74 -11.21 9.81
C THR A 272 -8.92 -10.02 9.32
N LEU A 273 -9.54 -8.84 9.33
CA LEU A 273 -8.89 -7.58 8.98
C LEU A 273 -8.49 -6.80 10.23
N ASP A 274 -7.36 -6.11 10.13
CA ASP A 274 -6.92 -5.13 11.14
C ASP A 274 -7.68 -3.81 10.95
N ASN A 275 -8.23 -3.28 12.04
CA ASN A 275 -9.09 -2.09 12.00
C ASN A 275 -8.35 -0.79 11.65
N ILE A 276 -7.03 -0.75 11.81
CA ILE A 276 -6.24 0.47 11.59
C ILE A 276 -5.64 0.48 10.19
N THR A 277 -5.01 -0.62 9.77
CA THR A 277 -4.46 -0.75 8.42
C THR A 277 -5.56 -1.00 7.39
N GLY A 278 -6.66 -1.64 7.76
CA GLY A 278 -7.72 -2.13 6.87
C GLY A 278 -7.30 -3.36 6.05
N GLY A 279 -6.13 -3.92 6.32
CA GLY A 279 -5.60 -5.11 5.65
C GLY A 279 -5.74 -6.38 6.50
N PRO A 280 -5.46 -7.55 5.93
CA PRO A 280 -5.45 -8.82 6.68
C PRO A 280 -4.48 -8.79 7.85
N VAL A 281 -4.90 -9.36 8.97
CA VAL A 281 -4.01 -9.72 10.07
C VAL A 281 -3.12 -10.86 9.60
N VAL A 282 -1.81 -10.61 9.53
CA VAL A 282 -0.82 -11.58 9.01
C VAL A 282 0.26 -11.90 10.05
N ASP A 283 0.91 -13.05 9.88
CA ASP A 283 2.14 -13.38 10.57
C ASP A 283 3.39 -13.01 9.75
N GLN A 284 4.57 -13.33 10.25
CA GLN A 284 5.84 -13.07 9.57
C GLN A 284 6.02 -13.84 8.25
N GLN A 285 5.26 -14.90 8.06
CA GLN A 285 5.21 -15.71 6.83
C GLN A 285 4.19 -15.16 5.82
N ARG A 286 3.50 -14.06 6.18
CA ARG A 286 2.39 -13.45 5.44
C ARG A 286 1.14 -14.35 5.37
N GLN A 287 1.04 -15.38 6.23
CA GLN A 287 -0.19 -16.16 6.37
C GLN A 287 -1.23 -15.36 7.16
N THR A 288 -2.46 -15.39 6.69
CA THR A 288 -3.60 -14.66 7.28
C THR A 288 -4.17 -15.40 8.51
N SER A 289 -5.40 -15.03 8.92
CA SER A 289 -6.15 -15.77 9.95
C SER A 289 -6.67 -17.13 9.46
N LEU A 290 -6.70 -17.35 8.14
CA LEU A 290 -7.15 -18.61 7.52
C LEU A 290 -5.95 -19.41 7.00
N SER A 291 -5.97 -20.70 7.24
CA SER A 291 -4.92 -21.63 6.81
C SER A 291 -4.87 -21.75 5.29
N GLY A 292 -3.69 -21.54 4.70
CA GLY A 292 -3.47 -21.59 3.26
C GLY A 292 -3.87 -20.31 2.52
N PHE A 293 -4.21 -19.25 3.25
CA PHE A 293 -4.42 -17.91 2.70
C PHE A 293 -3.28 -16.99 3.13
N PHE A 294 -2.66 -16.35 2.17
CA PHE A 294 -1.55 -15.41 2.36
C PHE A 294 -1.93 -14.04 1.79
N ALA A 295 -1.28 -13.00 2.26
CA ALA A 295 -1.50 -11.64 1.75
C ALA A 295 -0.19 -10.85 1.77
N ALA A 296 0.07 -10.05 0.72
CA ALA A 296 1.30 -9.27 0.61
C ALA A 296 1.11 -7.96 -0.13
N GLY A 297 1.91 -6.96 0.24
CA GLY A 297 1.92 -5.63 -0.34
C GLY A 297 0.78 -4.74 0.17
N ASN A 298 0.34 -3.80 -0.67
CA ASN A 298 -0.60 -2.75 -0.25
C ASN A 298 -2.01 -3.24 0.15
N VAL A 299 -2.34 -4.49 -0.11
CA VAL A 299 -3.54 -5.13 0.41
C VAL A 299 -3.45 -5.38 1.93
N VAL A 300 -2.23 -5.56 2.48
CA VAL A 300 -1.98 -5.73 3.92
C VAL A 300 -1.84 -4.38 4.62
N HIS A 301 -0.95 -3.54 4.12
CA HIS A 301 -0.74 -2.17 4.55
C HIS A 301 -0.06 -1.36 3.44
N VAL A 302 -0.29 -0.06 3.41
CA VAL A 302 0.27 0.79 2.36
C VAL A 302 1.76 1.00 2.59
N HIS A 303 2.58 0.65 1.60
CA HIS A 303 4.03 0.86 1.58
C HIS A 303 4.42 2.17 0.88
N ASP A 304 5.57 2.73 1.28
CA ASP A 304 6.18 3.89 0.63
C ASP A 304 7.11 3.48 -0.53
N LEU A 305 7.70 2.28 -0.43
CA LEU A 305 8.66 1.76 -1.40
C LEU A 305 8.18 0.43 -1.97
N VAL A 306 8.20 0.32 -3.29
CA VAL A 306 7.83 -0.91 -4.00
C VAL A 306 8.76 -2.07 -3.67
N ASP A 307 10.00 -1.79 -3.29
CA ASP A 307 10.99 -2.80 -2.90
C ASP A 307 10.47 -3.65 -1.73
N PHE A 308 9.84 -3.02 -0.73
CA PHE A 308 9.21 -3.74 0.40
C PHE A 308 7.95 -4.49 -0.02
N VAL A 309 7.17 -3.96 -0.98
CA VAL A 309 6.01 -4.65 -1.56
C VAL A 309 6.43 -5.97 -2.20
N SER A 310 7.51 -5.95 -2.98
CA SER A 310 8.04 -7.14 -3.62
C SER A 310 8.65 -8.13 -2.63
N GLU A 311 9.33 -7.64 -1.59
CA GLU A 311 9.86 -8.48 -0.53
C GLU A 311 8.74 -9.23 0.23
N GLU A 312 7.64 -8.55 0.54
CA GLU A 312 6.47 -9.21 1.14
C GLU A 312 5.89 -10.27 0.21
N GLY A 313 5.82 -9.97 -1.10
CA GLY A 313 5.41 -10.94 -2.12
C GLY A 313 6.31 -12.18 -2.14
N GLU A 314 7.63 -11.99 -2.11
CA GLU A 314 8.59 -13.10 -2.05
C GLU A 314 8.39 -13.97 -0.81
N ILE A 315 8.18 -13.35 0.36
CA ILE A 315 7.88 -14.08 1.59
C ILE A 315 6.58 -14.89 1.43
N ALA A 316 5.51 -14.27 0.97
CA ALA A 316 4.23 -14.95 0.78
C ALA A 316 4.34 -16.13 -0.21
N GLY A 317 5.05 -15.94 -1.33
CA GLY A 317 5.28 -16.97 -2.34
C GLY A 317 6.04 -18.18 -1.79
N LYS A 318 7.15 -17.93 -1.05
CA LYS A 318 7.94 -18.96 -0.39
C LYS A 318 7.07 -19.82 0.54
N TYR A 319 6.35 -19.21 1.44
CA TYR A 319 5.58 -19.93 2.45
C TYR A 319 4.29 -20.56 1.89
N ALA A 320 3.66 -19.96 0.88
CA ALA A 320 2.56 -20.58 0.17
C ALA A 320 2.99 -21.85 -0.58
N ALA A 321 4.20 -21.87 -1.14
CA ALA A 321 4.75 -23.06 -1.78
C ALA A 321 5.00 -24.19 -0.77
N GLN A 322 5.57 -23.86 0.39
CA GLN A 322 5.74 -24.84 1.47
C GLN A 322 4.40 -25.38 1.99
N PHE A 323 3.41 -24.50 2.13
CA PHE A 323 2.05 -24.90 2.51
C PHE A 323 1.44 -25.86 1.47
N ALA A 324 1.49 -25.51 0.20
CA ALA A 324 0.94 -26.34 -0.88
C ALA A 324 1.63 -27.71 -1.01
N ALA A 325 2.92 -27.78 -0.65
CA ALA A 325 3.70 -29.00 -0.59
C ALA A 325 3.49 -29.81 0.71
N GLY A 326 2.81 -29.26 1.72
CA GLY A 326 2.64 -29.90 3.04
C GLY A 326 3.92 -29.90 3.88
N THR A 327 4.88 -29.03 3.58
CA THR A 327 6.19 -28.91 4.27
C THR A 327 6.29 -27.69 5.18
N LEU A 328 5.26 -26.84 5.21
CA LEU A 328 5.22 -25.70 6.13
C LEU A 328 5.09 -26.20 7.57
N GLU A 329 6.06 -25.87 8.40
CA GLU A 329 6.05 -26.24 9.80
C GLU A 329 4.90 -25.52 10.56
N ALA A 330 4.12 -26.30 11.30
CA ALA A 330 3.09 -25.74 12.17
C ALA A 330 3.76 -24.93 13.31
N PRO A 331 3.25 -23.75 13.66
CA PRO A 331 3.81 -23.00 14.77
C PRO A 331 3.51 -23.70 16.10
N VAL A 332 4.51 -23.81 16.95
CA VAL A 332 4.34 -24.31 18.32
C VAL A 332 3.78 -23.25 19.25
N ARG A 333 3.95 -21.97 18.88
CA ARG A 333 3.50 -20.81 19.65
C ARG A 333 3.22 -19.62 18.73
N THR A 334 2.23 -18.83 19.10
CA THR A 334 1.95 -17.53 18.44
C THR A 334 2.14 -16.41 19.45
N ILE A 335 2.87 -15.34 19.03
CA ILE A 335 3.09 -14.14 19.81
C ILE A 335 2.31 -13.01 19.15
N ALA A 336 1.45 -12.31 19.89
CA ALA A 336 0.79 -11.11 19.39
C ALA A 336 1.78 -9.94 19.29
N VAL A 337 1.62 -9.07 18.30
CA VAL A 337 2.42 -7.86 18.16
C VAL A 337 1.48 -6.66 18.19
N ALA A 338 1.64 -5.81 19.21
CA ALA A 338 0.80 -4.67 19.45
C ALA A 338 1.55 -3.34 19.24
N ALA A 339 0.86 -2.37 18.63
CA ALA A 339 1.29 -0.98 18.63
C ALA A 339 1.05 -0.37 20.02
N GLY A 340 2.10 0.15 20.64
CA GLY A 340 2.09 0.88 21.91
C GLY A 340 2.21 2.39 21.68
N ASP A 341 2.67 3.09 22.71
CA ASP A 341 2.75 4.56 22.70
C ASP A 341 3.55 5.09 21.51
N GLY A 342 3.00 6.09 20.84
CA GLY A 342 3.61 6.76 19.70
C GLY A 342 3.62 5.98 18.39
N ILE A 343 3.20 4.70 18.39
CA ILE A 343 3.09 3.85 17.20
C ILE A 343 1.63 3.78 16.77
N ARG A 344 1.37 4.02 15.49
CA ARG A 344 0.02 3.94 14.90
C ARG A 344 -0.31 2.54 14.41
N THR A 345 0.62 1.90 13.71
CA THR A 345 0.45 0.56 13.12
C THR A 345 1.73 -0.24 13.23
N VAL A 346 1.60 -1.56 13.35
CA VAL A 346 2.71 -2.52 13.25
C VAL A 346 2.26 -3.75 12.47
N VAL A 347 3.11 -4.24 11.57
CA VAL A 347 2.89 -5.43 10.73
C VAL A 347 4.18 -6.24 10.71
N PRO A 348 4.13 -7.56 10.91
CA PRO A 348 2.95 -8.39 11.16
C PRO A 348 2.35 -8.16 12.55
N GLN A 349 1.05 -8.46 12.70
CA GLN A 349 0.33 -8.33 13.97
C GLN A 349 0.47 -9.56 14.87
N LYS A 350 1.03 -10.64 14.35
CA LYS A 350 1.35 -11.86 15.09
C LYS A 350 2.63 -12.48 14.56
N ILE A 351 3.29 -13.26 15.38
CA ILE A 351 4.47 -14.04 15.01
C ILE A 351 4.16 -15.50 15.30
N ALA A 352 4.13 -16.32 14.27
CA ALA A 352 3.95 -17.77 14.34
C ALA A 352 5.32 -18.44 14.46
N LEU A 353 5.73 -18.84 15.67
CA LEU A 353 7.05 -19.41 15.94
C LEU A 353 7.06 -20.91 15.69
N PRO A 354 7.96 -21.43 14.85
CA PRO A 354 8.27 -22.87 14.79
C PRO A 354 9.06 -23.28 16.05
N ASP A 355 9.29 -24.56 16.21
CA ASP A 355 10.04 -25.11 17.35
C ASP A 355 11.47 -24.52 17.46
N ASN A 356 12.13 -24.37 16.30
CA ASN A 356 13.49 -23.81 16.20
C ASN A 356 13.52 -22.61 15.23
N PRO A 357 13.13 -21.40 15.67
CA PRO A 357 13.16 -20.23 14.82
C PRO A 357 14.60 -19.82 14.50
N THR A 358 14.93 -19.69 13.23
CA THR A 358 16.27 -19.31 12.75
C THR A 358 16.31 -17.92 12.12
N GLU A 359 15.19 -17.45 11.61
CA GLU A 359 15.11 -16.17 10.90
C GLU A 359 14.65 -15.05 11.83
N ALA A 360 15.26 -13.86 11.67
CA ALA A 360 14.78 -12.65 12.36
C ALA A 360 13.42 -12.21 11.78
N VAL A 361 12.60 -11.62 12.62
CA VAL A 361 11.30 -11.08 12.19
C VAL A 361 11.43 -9.57 12.01
N ARG A 362 11.03 -9.09 10.82
CA ARG A 362 10.97 -7.67 10.50
C ARG A 362 9.59 -7.13 10.84
N LEU A 363 9.58 -6.11 11.68
CA LEU A 363 8.38 -5.36 12.06
C LEU A 363 8.36 -4.05 11.29
N PHE A 364 7.33 -3.87 10.46
CA PHE A 364 7.07 -2.64 9.74
C PHE A 364 6.08 -1.79 10.54
N MET A 365 6.37 -0.51 10.74
CA MET A 365 5.53 0.34 11.57
C MET A 365 5.45 1.78 11.08
N ARG A 366 4.36 2.44 11.47
CA ARG A 366 4.19 3.89 11.29
C ARG A 366 3.98 4.55 12.64
N VAL A 367 4.61 5.70 12.81
CA VAL A 367 4.43 6.53 14.00
C VAL A 367 3.12 7.32 13.93
N ALA A 368 2.60 7.71 15.10
CA ALA A 368 1.34 8.46 15.18
C ALA A 368 1.52 9.95 14.81
N LYS A 369 2.67 10.55 15.11
CA LYS A 369 3.01 11.96 14.89
C LYS A 369 4.47 12.11 14.47
N PRO A 370 4.83 13.19 13.74
CA PRO A 370 6.23 13.48 13.46
C PRO A 370 7.00 13.78 14.77
N ASP A 371 8.21 13.24 14.89
CA ASP A 371 9.06 13.46 16.03
C ASP A 371 10.55 13.36 15.65
N LYS A 372 11.44 13.91 16.51
CA LYS A 372 12.89 13.93 16.29
C LYS A 372 13.62 13.24 17.45
N LYS A 373 14.77 12.63 17.14
CA LYS A 373 15.63 11.94 18.12
C LYS A 373 14.87 10.90 18.93
N VAL A 374 14.13 10.04 18.22
CA VAL A 374 13.28 9.01 18.83
C VAL A 374 14.01 7.69 19.02
N THR A 375 13.59 6.96 20.03
CA THR A 375 13.96 5.55 20.24
C THR A 375 12.72 4.69 20.09
N ILE A 376 12.79 3.69 19.22
CA ILE A 376 11.77 2.66 19.11
C ILE A 376 12.24 1.44 19.87
N SER A 377 11.38 0.96 20.76
CA SER A 377 11.62 -0.20 21.62
C SER A 377 10.60 -1.29 21.32
N VAL A 378 11.08 -2.53 21.21
CA VAL A 378 10.26 -3.74 21.19
C VAL A 378 10.44 -4.43 22.54
N THR A 379 9.36 -4.57 23.29
CA THR A 379 9.36 -5.13 24.64
C THR A 379 8.48 -6.36 24.75
N SER A 380 8.76 -7.23 25.69
CA SER A 380 7.92 -8.37 26.09
C SER A 380 8.13 -8.65 27.58
N ASN A 381 7.05 -8.82 28.35
CA ASN A 381 7.11 -9.06 29.80
C ASN A 381 8.00 -8.03 30.53
N ASP A 382 7.84 -6.73 30.20
CA ASP A 382 8.65 -5.61 30.72
C ASP A 382 10.15 -5.67 30.42
N GLN A 383 10.58 -6.60 29.58
CA GLN A 383 11.97 -6.69 29.11
C GLN A 383 12.09 -6.10 27.69
N THR A 384 13.09 -5.27 27.50
CA THR A 384 13.43 -4.73 26.19
C THR A 384 14.19 -5.77 25.36
N LEU A 385 13.59 -6.22 24.28
CA LEU A 385 14.20 -7.14 23.33
C LEU A 385 15.11 -6.42 22.34
N VAL A 386 14.61 -5.30 21.77
CA VAL A 386 15.31 -4.51 20.76
C VAL A 386 15.07 -3.03 21.01
N GLU A 387 16.10 -2.22 20.81
CA GLU A 387 16.03 -0.77 20.72
C GLU A 387 16.70 -0.27 19.46
N ARG A 388 16.08 0.72 18.79
CA ARG A 388 16.66 1.41 17.64
C ARG A 388 16.41 2.90 17.73
N ARG A 389 17.45 3.69 17.45
CA ARG A 389 17.39 5.15 17.45
C ARG A 389 17.24 5.68 16.04
N PHE A 390 16.34 6.65 15.87
CA PHE A 390 16.11 7.32 14.61
C PHE A 390 16.23 8.83 14.80
N PRO A 391 16.92 9.55 13.91
CA PRO A 391 17.06 11.00 14.01
C PRO A 391 15.71 11.71 13.81
N VAL A 392 14.87 11.16 12.94
CA VAL A 392 13.53 11.65 12.62
C VAL A 392 12.61 10.47 12.40
N ALA A 393 11.37 10.58 12.86
CA ALA A 393 10.27 9.67 12.54
C ALA A 393 9.08 10.47 12.03
N LYS A 394 8.49 10.06 10.91
CA LYS A 394 7.32 10.71 10.31
C LYS A 394 6.24 9.68 10.00
N PRO A 395 4.94 10.02 10.12
CA PRO A 395 3.84 9.11 9.78
C PRO A 395 3.86 8.64 8.31
N SER A 396 4.42 9.46 7.42
CA SER A 396 4.55 9.17 5.99
C SER A 396 5.68 8.18 5.66
N GLU A 397 6.62 7.95 6.57
CA GLU A 397 7.78 7.09 6.33
C GLU A 397 7.67 5.80 7.14
N MET A 398 7.77 4.64 6.46
CA MET A 398 7.76 3.33 7.08
C MET A 398 9.07 3.10 7.85
N ILE A 399 8.96 2.72 9.11
CA ILE A 399 10.10 2.33 9.93
C ILE A 399 10.15 0.80 10.02
N VAL A 400 11.34 0.24 9.92
CA VAL A 400 11.57 -1.21 10.01
C VAL A 400 12.50 -1.50 11.16
N VAL A 401 12.08 -2.43 12.03
CA VAL A 401 12.88 -2.94 13.14
C VAL A 401 12.92 -4.46 13.06
N GLU A 402 14.11 -5.03 13.13
CA GLU A 402 14.31 -6.47 13.14
C GLU A 402 14.41 -7.00 14.57
N VAL A 403 13.66 -8.06 14.85
CA VAL A 403 13.73 -8.80 16.12
C VAL A 403 14.42 -10.13 15.84
N PRO A 404 15.64 -10.35 16.38
CA PRO A 404 16.37 -11.60 16.18
C PRO A 404 15.61 -12.81 16.71
N ALA A 405 15.70 -13.96 16.03
CA ALA A 405 15.03 -15.19 16.42
C ALA A 405 15.34 -15.60 17.87
N ALA A 406 16.60 -15.48 18.30
CA ALA A 406 17.03 -15.79 19.67
C ALA A 406 16.30 -14.95 20.75
N LYS A 407 15.87 -13.73 20.42
CA LYS A 407 15.10 -12.87 21.32
C LYS A 407 13.63 -13.32 21.40
N LEU A 408 13.10 -13.86 20.32
CA LEU A 408 11.72 -14.35 20.25
C LEU A 408 11.51 -15.63 21.07
N LEU A 409 12.55 -16.47 21.21
CA LEU A 409 12.48 -17.69 22.02
C LEU A 409 12.09 -17.40 23.49
N ASN A 410 12.61 -16.30 24.03
CA ASN A 410 12.38 -15.87 25.42
C ASN A 410 11.25 -14.84 25.57
N ALA A 411 10.56 -14.48 24.49
CA ALA A 411 9.45 -13.54 24.54
C ALA A 411 8.21 -14.21 25.17
N GLY A 412 7.36 -13.41 25.80
CA GLY A 412 6.04 -13.85 26.29
C GLY A 412 5.03 -14.00 25.15
N GLU A 413 3.75 -13.94 25.50
CA GLU A 413 2.65 -14.08 24.56
C GLU A 413 2.42 -12.81 23.71
N GLN A 414 3.03 -11.69 24.10
CA GLN A 414 2.87 -10.41 23.42
C GLN A 414 4.19 -9.65 23.30
N LEU A 415 4.40 -9.03 22.14
CA LEU A 415 5.35 -7.95 21.94
C LEU A 415 4.61 -6.62 21.91
N ALA A 416 5.14 -5.60 22.59
CA ALA A 416 4.70 -4.23 22.47
C ALA A 416 5.78 -3.40 21.77
N VAL A 417 5.38 -2.63 20.76
CA VAL A 417 6.27 -1.72 20.04
C VAL A 417 5.92 -0.30 20.41
N SER A 418 6.84 0.43 21.03
CA SER A 418 6.62 1.80 21.50
C SER A 418 7.69 2.75 21.03
N LEU A 419 7.33 4.04 20.94
CA LEU A 419 8.22 5.14 20.61
C LEU A 419 8.41 6.01 21.85
N GLN A 420 9.65 6.27 22.19
CA GLN A 420 10.04 7.25 23.22
C GLN A 420 10.77 8.40 22.56
N SER A 421 10.29 9.61 22.80
CA SER A 421 11.00 10.83 22.45
C SER A 421 12.03 11.17 23.52
N LYS A 422 13.27 11.48 23.14
CA LYS A 422 14.14 12.19 24.05
C LYS A 422 13.59 13.62 24.18
N GLN A 423 12.79 13.87 25.22
CA GLN A 423 12.47 15.23 25.61
C GLN A 423 13.80 15.99 25.70
N GLY A 424 13.90 17.08 24.94
CA GLY A 424 15.04 17.96 25.03
C GLY A 424 15.18 18.42 26.48
N GLY A 425 16.22 17.93 27.14
CA GLY A 425 16.76 18.67 28.25
C GLY A 425 17.12 20.06 27.71
N GLU A 426 16.56 21.07 28.34
CA GLU A 426 16.88 22.48 28.14
C GLU A 426 18.40 22.67 28.00
N ALA A 427 18.82 23.30 26.92
CA ALA A 427 20.07 24.01 26.84
C ALA A 427 19.85 25.25 25.95
#